data_40d8a43a25aba9b9f7cff2b3b4668df3
#
_entry.id   40d8a43a25aba9b9f7cff2b3b4668df3
#
_cell.length_a   1.000
_cell.length_b   1.000
_cell.length_c   1.000
_cell.angle_alpha   90.00
_cell.angle_beta   90.00
_cell.angle_gamma   90.00
#
_symmetry.space_group_name_H-M   'P 1'
#
loop_
_entity.id
_entity.type
_entity.pdbx_description
1 polymer ?
#
loop_
_entity_poly.entity_id
_entity_poly.type
_entity_poly.pdbx_seq_one_letter_code
_entity_poly.pdbx_strand_id
1 'polypeptide(L)'
;MKKFIGNILGIFSDDLGIDLGTSNTLIYMKNKGIILREPSVVTISSKTKELFEVGEKAKHMIGRTPNIYETIRPLRNGVIADYEVTEKMLRCFYKRIKSGTIFNKPRVIICVPAGITQVEKRAVIEVTREAGAREAYLIEEPMASAIGIGINIF
;
A
#
# COMPACT_ATOMS: atom_id res chain seq x y z
N MET A 1 15.30 24.57 -17.51
CA MET A 1 14.14 24.99 -16.72
C MET A 1 13.30 23.83 -16.19
N LYS A 2 12.96 22.78 -16.96
CA LYS A 2 12.19 21.60 -16.47
C LYS A 2 12.87 20.79 -15.35
N LYS A 3 14.20 20.67 -15.33
CA LYS A 3 14.96 19.97 -14.28
C LYS A 3 14.96 20.71 -12.92
N PHE A 4 14.89 22.03 -12.93
CA PHE A 4 14.92 22.84 -11.70
C PHE A 4 13.57 22.80 -10.96
N ILE A 5 12.46 22.81 -11.71
CA ILE A 5 11.10 22.68 -11.15
C ILE A 5 10.88 21.29 -10.56
N GLY A 6 11.45 20.22 -11.17
CA GLY A 6 11.39 18.86 -10.63
C GLY A 6 12.07 18.71 -9.27
N ASN A 7 13.17 19.41 -9.03
CA ASN A 7 13.87 19.38 -7.75
C ASN A 7 13.14 20.15 -6.64
N ILE A 8 12.47 21.25 -6.96
CA ILE A 8 11.68 22.01 -5.97
C ILE A 8 10.43 21.21 -5.57
N LEU A 9 9.76 20.55 -6.50
CA LEU A 9 8.62 19.68 -6.21
C LEU A 9 9.02 18.40 -5.43
N GLY A 10 10.27 17.96 -5.55
CA GLY A 10 10.81 16.83 -4.78
C GLY A 10 11.03 17.12 -3.29
N ILE A 11 11.20 18.38 -2.91
CA ILE A 11 11.40 18.81 -1.51
C ILE A 11 10.10 18.68 -0.69
N PHE A 12 8.94 18.71 -1.34
CA PHE A 12 7.61 18.59 -0.71
C PHE A 12 6.97 17.21 -0.89
N SER A 13 7.71 16.20 -1.33
CA SER A 13 7.15 14.87 -1.48
C SER A 13 7.35 14.08 -0.19
N ASP A 14 6.25 13.58 0.36
CA ASP A 14 6.31 12.69 1.51
C ASP A 14 6.89 11.33 1.12
N ASP A 15 7.84 10.84 1.92
CA ASP A 15 8.39 9.50 1.79
C ASP A 15 7.58 8.56 2.67
N LEU A 16 7.05 7.51 2.06
CA LEU A 16 6.25 6.49 2.75
C LEU A 16 6.97 5.14 2.74
N GLY A 17 6.93 4.46 3.88
CA GLY A 17 7.20 3.04 3.98
C GLY A 17 5.88 2.29 4.08
N ILE A 18 5.69 1.24 3.29
CA ILE A 18 4.49 0.39 3.34
C ILE A 18 4.89 -1.04 3.61
N ASP A 19 4.32 -1.60 4.67
CA ASP A 19 4.25 -3.03 4.89
C ASP A 19 2.90 -3.52 4.37
N LEU A 20 2.93 -4.19 3.22
CA LEU A 20 1.74 -4.69 2.52
C LEU A 20 1.48 -6.15 2.91
N GLY A 21 1.12 -6.36 4.16
CA GLY A 21 0.94 -7.71 4.71
C GLY A 21 -0.42 -8.34 4.39
N THR A 22 -0.47 -9.67 4.40
CA THR A 22 -1.68 -10.47 4.17
C THR A 22 -2.82 -10.13 5.14
N SER A 23 -2.50 -9.84 6.39
CA SER A 23 -3.50 -9.55 7.44
C SER A 23 -3.76 -8.06 7.61
N ASN A 24 -2.70 -7.27 7.62
CA ASN A 24 -2.76 -5.83 7.84
C ASN A 24 -1.80 -5.11 6.92
N THR A 25 -2.20 -3.91 6.49
CA THR A 25 -1.34 -2.94 5.82
C THR A 25 -0.94 -1.86 6.81
N LEU A 26 0.36 -1.57 6.89
CA LEU A 26 0.92 -0.48 7.69
C LEU A 26 1.51 0.57 6.76
N ILE A 27 1.24 1.84 7.03
CA ILE A 27 1.89 2.94 6.32
C ILE A 27 2.62 3.82 7.34
N TYR A 28 3.91 3.92 7.14
CA TYR A 28 4.81 4.80 7.89
C TYR A 28 5.13 6.03 7.04
N MET A 29 5.14 7.19 7.66
CA MET A 29 5.59 8.44 7.05
C MET A 29 6.83 8.95 7.79
N LYS A 30 7.86 9.35 7.02
CA LYS A 30 9.06 9.96 7.59
C LYS A 30 8.69 11.12 8.51
N ASN A 31 9.29 11.17 9.70
CA ASN A 31 9.07 12.15 10.77
C ASN A 31 7.67 12.16 11.44
N LYS A 32 6.73 11.30 11.02
CA LYS A 32 5.40 11.19 11.65
C LYS A 32 5.13 9.81 12.25
N GLY A 33 5.96 8.81 11.92
CA GLY A 33 5.75 7.44 12.39
C GLY A 33 4.67 6.68 11.59
N ILE A 34 4.03 5.71 12.23
CA ILE A 34 2.94 4.94 11.61
C ILE A 34 1.69 5.83 11.56
N ILE A 35 1.25 6.16 10.35
CA ILE A 35 0.11 7.04 10.09
C ILE A 35 -1.15 6.29 9.65
N LEU A 36 -1.01 5.00 9.29
CA LEU A 36 -2.13 4.13 8.98
C LEU A 36 -1.80 2.70 9.39
N ARG A 37 -2.76 2.06 10.05
CA ARG A 37 -2.77 0.62 10.35
C ARG A 37 -4.17 0.11 10.09
N GLU A 38 -4.34 -0.67 9.03
CA GLU A 38 -5.65 -1.17 8.61
C GLU A 38 -5.56 -2.65 8.21
N PRO A 39 -6.60 -3.43 8.43
CA PRO A 39 -6.70 -4.77 7.85
C PRO A 39 -6.63 -4.73 6.33
N SER A 40 -5.90 -5.69 5.74
CA SER A 40 -5.85 -5.88 4.28
C SER A 40 -7.10 -6.64 3.81
N VAL A 41 -8.25 -5.99 3.96
CA VAL A 41 -9.58 -6.51 3.66
C VAL A 41 -10.37 -5.49 2.85
N VAL A 42 -11.09 -5.97 1.87
CA VAL A 42 -11.90 -5.14 0.96
C VAL A 42 -13.27 -5.76 0.77
N THR A 43 -14.30 -4.95 0.80
CA THR A 43 -15.65 -5.33 0.40
C THR A 43 -15.97 -4.65 -0.92
N ILE A 44 -16.39 -5.45 -1.89
CA ILE A 44 -16.76 -5.00 -3.23
C ILE A 44 -18.20 -5.43 -3.56
N SER A 45 -18.82 -4.74 -4.50
CA SER A 45 -20.09 -5.19 -5.10
C SER A 45 -19.86 -6.49 -5.88
N SER A 46 -20.67 -7.51 -5.63
CA SER A 46 -20.56 -8.80 -6.33
C SER A 46 -20.81 -8.66 -7.83
N LYS A 47 -21.66 -7.69 -8.25
CA LYS A 47 -22.02 -7.44 -9.64
C LYS A 47 -21.08 -6.48 -10.36
N THR A 48 -20.83 -5.30 -9.78
CA THR A 48 -20.08 -4.23 -10.47
C THR A 48 -18.61 -4.23 -10.16
N LYS A 49 -18.18 -5.03 -9.15
CA LYS A 49 -16.80 -5.04 -8.62
C LYS A 49 -16.31 -3.67 -8.11
N GLU A 50 -17.24 -2.75 -7.90
CA GLU A 50 -16.93 -1.47 -7.29
C GLU A 50 -16.61 -1.61 -5.80
N LEU A 51 -15.67 -0.78 -5.34
CA LEU A 51 -15.26 -0.73 -3.95
C LEU A 51 -16.42 -0.20 -3.08
N PHE A 52 -16.79 -0.96 -2.05
CA PHE A 52 -17.78 -0.54 -1.05
C PHE A 52 -17.10 -0.09 0.24
N GLU A 53 -16.29 -0.95 0.86
CA GLU A 53 -15.57 -0.63 2.10
C GLU A 53 -14.16 -1.25 2.09
N VAL A 54 -13.27 -0.71 2.95
CA VAL A 54 -11.88 -1.17 3.07
C VAL A 54 -11.38 -1.05 4.51
N GLY A 55 -10.48 -1.95 4.89
CA GLY A 55 -9.85 -1.95 6.21
C GLY A 55 -10.78 -2.48 7.30
N GLU A 56 -10.80 -1.82 8.45
CA GLU A 56 -11.57 -2.29 9.63
C GLU A 56 -13.06 -2.38 9.32
N LYS A 57 -13.60 -1.44 8.56
CA LYS A 57 -15.02 -1.49 8.15
C LYS A 57 -15.35 -2.72 7.30
N ALA A 58 -14.50 -3.03 6.33
CA ALA A 58 -14.65 -4.24 5.51
C ALA A 58 -14.50 -5.51 6.35
N LYS A 59 -13.57 -5.52 7.31
CA LYS A 59 -13.35 -6.64 8.22
C LYS A 59 -14.60 -6.96 9.06
N HIS A 60 -15.32 -5.96 9.53
CA HIS A 60 -16.58 -6.14 10.26
C HIS A 60 -17.69 -6.77 9.40
N MET A 61 -17.57 -6.71 8.08
CA MET A 61 -18.51 -7.29 7.15
C MET A 61 -18.25 -8.78 6.84
N ILE A 62 -17.11 -9.34 7.24
CA ILE A 62 -16.78 -10.75 7.00
C ILE A 62 -17.86 -11.64 7.64
N GLY A 63 -18.45 -12.52 6.82
CA GLY A 63 -19.52 -13.44 7.26
C GLY A 63 -20.87 -12.79 7.57
N ARG A 64 -21.00 -11.49 7.33
CA ARG A 64 -22.25 -10.71 7.58
C ARG A 64 -22.72 -9.93 6.35
N THR A 65 -22.06 -10.12 5.22
CA THR A 65 -22.36 -9.41 3.98
C THR A 65 -23.63 -9.98 3.32
N PRO A 66 -24.60 -9.13 2.92
CA PRO A 66 -25.65 -9.54 1.98
C PRO A 66 -25.04 -10.07 0.68
N ASN A 67 -25.74 -10.95 -0.03
CA ASN A 67 -25.27 -11.59 -1.27
C ASN A 67 -24.87 -10.61 -2.41
N ILE A 68 -25.22 -9.33 -2.27
CA ILE A 68 -24.85 -8.28 -3.21
C ILE A 68 -23.41 -7.78 -3.01
N TYR A 69 -22.75 -8.15 -1.90
CA TYR A 69 -21.37 -7.78 -1.58
C TYR A 69 -20.52 -9.01 -1.34
N GLU A 70 -19.24 -8.88 -1.65
CA GLU A 70 -18.20 -9.88 -1.42
C GLU A 70 -17.07 -9.23 -0.61
N THR A 71 -16.66 -9.87 0.50
CA THR A 71 -15.53 -9.41 1.30
C THR A 71 -14.36 -10.34 1.08
N ILE A 72 -13.25 -9.79 0.60
CA ILE A 72 -12.07 -10.52 0.16
C ILE A 72 -10.78 -9.97 0.77
N ARG A 73 -9.76 -10.84 0.85
CA ARG A 73 -8.38 -10.46 1.15
C ARG A 73 -7.59 -10.48 -0.15
N PRO A 74 -7.17 -9.31 -0.66
CA PRO A 74 -6.50 -9.23 -1.95
C PRO A 74 -5.05 -9.71 -1.93
N LEU A 75 -4.52 -10.03 -0.73
CA LEU A 75 -3.16 -10.51 -0.53
C LEU A 75 -3.16 -11.92 0.06
N ARG A 76 -2.24 -12.79 -0.39
CA ARG A 76 -2.02 -14.14 0.15
C ARG A 76 -0.52 -14.37 0.29
N ASN A 77 -0.09 -14.84 1.45
CA ASN A 77 1.33 -15.13 1.73
C ASN A 77 2.27 -13.94 1.41
N GLY A 78 1.81 -12.72 1.67
CA GLY A 78 2.58 -11.50 1.40
C GLY A 78 2.65 -11.06 -0.07
N VAL A 79 1.96 -11.77 -0.99
CA VAL A 79 1.92 -11.41 -2.42
C VAL A 79 0.52 -11.03 -2.87
N ILE A 80 0.44 -10.32 -3.99
CA ILE A 80 -0.81 -9.87 -4.58
C ILE A 80 -1.54 -11.07 -5.21
N ALA A 81 -2.73 -11.38 -4.70
CA ALA A 81 -3.62 -12.40 -5.25
C ALA A 81 -4.69 -11.79 -6.17
N ASP A 82 -5.07 -10.53 -5.92
CA ASP A 82 -6.00 -9.77 -6.75
C ASP A 82 -5.45 -8.36 -6.97
N TYR A 83 -5.03 -8.11 -8.22
CA TYR A 83 -4.36 -6.86 -8.60
C TYR A 83 -5.30 -5.64 -8.49
N GLU A 84 -6.48 -5.73 -9.12
CA GLU A 84 -7.42 -4.61 -9.17
C GLU A 84 -7.93 -4.22 -7.79
N VAL A 85 -8.21 -5.22 -6.96
CA VAL A 85 -8.69 -4.98 -5.59
C VAL A 85 -7.57 -4.43 -4.71
N THR A 86 -6.32 -4.88 -4.88
CA THR A 86 -5.16 -4.31 -4.18
C THR A 86 -4.96 -2.85 -4.56
N GLU A 87 -5.08 -2.52 -5.85
CA GLU A 87 -4.97 -1.13 -6.34
C GLU A 87 -6.04 -0.24 -5.68
N LYS A 88 -7.30 -0.67 -5.71
CA LYS A 88 -8.42 0.04 -5.10
C LYS A 88 -8.22 0.24 -3.60
N MET A 89 -7.72 -0.78 -2.89
CA MET A 89 -7.40 -0.72 -1.47
C MET A 89 -6.32 0.34 -1.17
N LEU A 90 -5.18 0.26 -1.85
CA LEU A 90 -4.08 1.21 -1.68
C LEU A 90 -4.50 2.65 -2.03
N ARG A 91 -5.24 2.83 -3.11
CA ARG A 91 -5.79 4.13 -3.51
C ARG A 91 -6.69 4.73 -2.42
N CYS A 92 -7.51 3.90 -1.78
CA CYS A 92 -8.35 4.31 -0.65
C CYS A 92 -7.49 4.72 0.56
N PHE A 93 -6.47 3.93 0.90
CA PHE A 93 -5.55 4.26 1.99
C PHE A 93 -4.79 5.57 1.72
N TYR A 94 -4.30 5.78 0.49
CA TYR A 94 -3.66 7.05 0.11
C TYR A 94 -4.62 8.25 0.22
N LYS A 95 -5.89 8.08 -0.16
CA LYS A 95 -6.89 9.15 0.03
C LYS A 95 -7.10 9.49 1.50
N ARG A 96 -7.12 8.50 2.40
CA ARG A 96 -7.29 8.71 3.85
C ARG A 96 -6.12 9.49 4.45
N ILE A 97 -4.89 9.19 4.07
CA ILE A 97 -3.71 9.92 4.56
C ILE A 97 -3.54 11.29 3.91
N LYS A 98 -4.07 11.49 2.71
CA LYS A 98 -4.04 12.81 2.02
C LYS A 98 -4.92 13.87 2.66
N SER A 99 -5.95 13.51 3.38
CA SER A 99 -6.94 14.46 3.93
C SER A 99 -6.36 15.48 4.92
N GLY A 100 -5.05 15.43 5.20
CA GLY A 100 -4.38 16.35 6.13
C GLY A 100 -3.16 17.13 5.62
N THR A 101 -2.37 16.62 4.65
CA THR A 101 -1.06 17.29 4.42
C THR A 101 -0.35 16.95 3.10
N ILE A 102 -0.84 16.06 2.24
CA ILE A 102 -0.06 15.61 1.08
C ILE A 102 -0.54 16.29 -0.20
N PHE A 103 0.20 17.29 -0.68
CA PHE A 103 -0.08 17.96 -1.96
C PHE A 103 0.48 17.20 -3.18
N ASN A 104 1.45 16.33 -3.00
CA ASN A 104 2.16 15.65 -4.08
C ASN A 104 2.08 14.11 -3.95
N LYS A 105 2.26 13.43 -5.10
CA LYS A 105 2.37 11.97 -5.15
C LYS A 105 3.61 11.53 -4.36
N PRO A 106 3.50 10.61 -3.38
CA PRO A 106 4.61 10.18 -2.54
C PRO A 106 5.64 9.32 -3.29
N ARG A 107 6.86 9.28 -2.79
CA ARG A 107 7.78 8.18 -3.04
C ARG A 107 7.50 7.09 -2.02
N VAL A 108 7.47 5.85 -2.45
CA VAL A 108 7.06 4.73 -1.62
C VAL A 108 8.12 3.63 -1.66
N ILE A 109 8.52 3.14 -0.49
CA ILE A 109 9.24 1.89 -0.34
C ILE A 109 8.28 0.84 0.24
N ILE A 110 8.22 -0.35 -0.37
CA ILE A 110 7.29 -1.41 0.02
C ILE A 110 8.06 -2.63 0.46
N CYS A 111 7.70 -3.16 1.62
CA CYS A 111 8.20 -4.44 2.09
C CYS A 111 7.57 -5.58 1.29
N VAL A 112 8.40 -6.54 0.90
CA VAL A 112 8.00 -7.76 0.21
C VAL A 112 8.68 -8.97 0.82
N PRO A 113 8.07 -10.16 0.81
CA PRO A 113 8.70 -11.37 1.28
C PRO A 113 9.99 -11.69 0.51
N ALA A 114 10.93 -12.33 1.18
CA ALA A 114 12.12 -12.83 0.52
C ALA A 114 11.76 -13.91 -0.51
N GLY A 115 12.44 -13.92 -1.66
CA GLY A 115 12.29 -14.98 -2.66
C GLY A 115 11.07 -14.87 -3.56
N ILE A 116 10.31 -13.76 -3.55
CA ILE A 116 9.24 -13.56 -4.53
C ILE A 116 9.78 -13.44 -5.95
N THR A 117 8.98 -13.87 -6.91
CA THR A 117 9.33 -13.87 -8.34
C THR A 117 9.46 -12.46 -8.91
N GLN A 118 10.14 -12.33 -10.05
CA GLN A 118 10.24 -11.04 -10.76
C GLN A 118 8.87 -10.51 -11.22
N VAL A 119 7.94 -11.41 -11.53
CA VAL A 119 6.56 -11.03 -11.92
C VAL A 119 5.83 -10.42 -10.73
N GLU A 120 5.92 -11.03 -9.55
CA GLU A 120 5.34 -10.50 -8.32
C GLU A 120 5.97 -9.18 -7.91
N LYS A 121 7.31 -9.05 -8.00
CA LYS A 121 8.00 -7.77 -7.76
C LYS A 121 7.47 -6.65 -8.67
N ARG A 122 7.30 -6.95 -9.96
CA ARG A 122 6.75 -6.01 -10.93
C ARG A 122 5.31 -5.63 -10.59
N ALA A 123 4.46 -6.60 -10.27
CA ALA A 123 3.08 -6.34 -9.89
C ALA A 123 2.95 -5.40 -8.68
N VAL A 124 3.80 -5.57 -7.64
CA VAL A 124 3.81 -4.68 -6.47
C VAL A 124 4.22 -3.25 -6.84
N ILE A 125 5.22 -3.08 -7.70
CA ILE A 125 5.65 -1.75 -8.17
C ILE A 125 4.54 -1.07 -8.98
N GLU A 126 3.94 -1.79 -9.93
CA GLU A 126 2.91 -1.27 -10.83
C GLU A 126 1.65 -0.89 -10.04
N VAL A 127 1.12 -1.78 -9.19
CA VAL A 127 -0.08 -1.51 -8.40
C VAL A 127 0.11 -0.30 -7.47
N THR A 128 1.30 -0.13 -6.92
CA THR A 128 1.62 1.01 -6.05
C THR A 128 1.62 2.34 -6.80
N ARG A 129 2.17 2.34 -8.02
CA ARG A 129 2.18 3.52 -8.90
C ARG A 129 0.77 3.87 -9.37
N GLU A 130 -0.01 2.88 -9.79
CA GLU A 130 -1.39 3.08 -10.22
C GLU A 130 -2.29 3.56 -9.08
N ALA A 131 -2.06 3.09 -7.86
CA ALA A 131 -2.74 3.59 -6.66
C ALA A 131 -2.45 5.07 -6.35
N GLY A 132 -1.35 5.63 -6.91
CA GLY A 132 -1.06 7.05 -6.84
C GLY A 132 0.33 7.44 -6.35
N ALA A 133 1.26 6.51 -6.17
CA ALA A 133 2.66 6.83 -5.89
C ALA A 133 3.35 7.42 -7.12
N ARG A 134 4.29 8.35 -6.90
CA ARG A 134 5.17 8.88 -7.95
C ARG A 134 6.25 7.88 -8.33
N GLU A 135 6.83 7.26 -7.33
CA GLU A 135 7.90 6.28 -7.43
C GLU A 135 7.64 5.16 -6.43
N ALA A 136 7.94 3.93 -6.81
CA ALA A 136 7.81 2.76 -5.96
C ALA A 136 9.11 1.95 -5.99
N TYR A 137 9.60 1.58 -4.83
CA TYR A 137 10.80 0.79 -4.60
C TYR A 137 10.45 -0.40 -3.70
N LEU A 138 11.19 -1.48 -3.82
CA LEU A 138 11.00 -2.67 -3.00
C LEU A 138 12.15 -2.83 -2.01
N ILE A 139 11.81 -3.36 -0.84
CA ILE A 139 12.76 -3.86 0.15
C ILE A 139 12.28 -5.21 0.65
N GLU A 140 13.17 -6.18 0.79
CA GLU A 140 12.80 -7.46 1.36
C GLU A 140 12.59 -7.34 2.89
N GLU A 141 11.56 -8.02 3.43
CA GLU A 141 11.18 -7.96 4.85
C GLU A 141 12.36 -8.21 5.80
N PRO A 142 13.24 -9.22 5.59
CA PRO A 142 14.40 -9.43 6.45
C PRO A 142 15.37 -8.24 6.45
N MET A 143 15.55 -7.60 5.28
CA MET A 143 16.40 -6.43 5.13
C MET A 143 15.81 -5.21 5.84
N ALA A 144 14.50 -4.98 5.66
CA ALA A 144 13.78 -3.90 6.35
C ALA A 144 13.86 -4.07 7.86
N SER A 145 13.70 -5.31 8.36
CA SER A 145 13.80 -5.64 9.77
C SER A 145 15.21 -5.38 10.32
N ALA A 146 16.24 -5.80 9.61
CA ALA A 146 17.64 -5.59 9.99
C ALA A 146 17.97 -4.08 10.11
N ILE A 147 17.54 -3.29 9.14
CA ILE A 147 17.67 -1.83 9.18
C ILE A 147 16.92 -1.25 10.37
N GLY A 148 15.69 -1.71 10.61
CA GLY A 148 14.81 -1.20 11.66
C GLY A 148 15.36 -1.37 13.07
N ILE A 149 16.13 -2.45 13.32
CA ILE A 149 16.81 -2.71 14.62
C ILE A 149 18.25 -2.18 14.67
N GLY A 150 18.68 -1.48 13.61
CA GLY A 150 20.00 -0.81 13.57
C GLY A 150 21.17 -1.74 13.29
N ILE A 151 20.95 -2.91 12.68
CA ILE A 151 22.07 -3.75 12.19
C ILE A 151 22.72 -3.03 11.01
N ASN A 152 24.04 -2.90 11.06
CA ASN A 152 24.82 -2.42 9.92
C ASN A 152 24.87 -3.54 8.85
N ILE A 153 24.26 -3.29 7.71
CA ILE A 153 24.15 -4.22 6.58
C ILE A 153 25.07 -3.84 5.40
N PHE A 154 25.96 -2.86 5.60
CA PHE A 154 26.95 -2.39 4.63
C PHE A 154 28.36 -2.57 5.16
#